data_a744ffe06836360c6335bc99954f92bf
#
_entry.id   a744ffe06836360c6335bc99954f92bf
#
_cell.length_a   1.000
_cell.length_b   1.000
_cell.length_c   1.000
_cell.angle_alpha   90.00
_cell.angle_beta   90.00
_cell.angle_gamma   90.00
#
_symmetry.space_group_name_H-M   'P 1'
#
loop_
_entity.id
_entity.type
_entity.pdbx_description
1 polymer ?
#
loop_
_entity_poly.entity_id
_entity_poly.type
_entity_poly.pdbx_seq_one_letter_code
_entity_poly.pdbx_strand_id
1 'polypeptide(L)'
;VITAPPPEGVEFDAAFAPVRRAVLAETVDRRRRRTRWTFGAVGSVAAVTALATVLVAGNVTGATDSVPLVGTEPQAASAAEVLRHAADETVRTSDPVVGPDQFLEVRIAEQSQAFLTQRYSALVPYSLTVYRPGDPGADWTLVRTSEDPVAFFPASEAAAAEAAWDAEPAGWPTGTIRAADGAFYDTPWTPAELASMPRDPDALYRWVSEHATGSASHEEAMTVLITDDLSTGMVPADLRSAMYRVLARIPGTAVTHDAVTLDGRRGIGIGRAEPNRDGEHSEVVIDPDTGDFIGTRTLTGAATGTLPAGTVIDSTAVSSTVVDSAP
;
A
#
# COMPACT_ATOMS: atom_id res chain seq x y z
N VAL A 1 -4.37 30.20 15.52
CA VAL A 1 -2.92 30.22 15.74
C VAL A 1 -2.67 29.75 17.17
N ILE A 2 -2.31 28.48 17.36
CA ILE A 2 -1.95 27.94 18.67
C ILE A 2 -0.44 28.09 18.80
N THR A 3 -0.03 29.08 19.60
CA THR A 3 1.38 29.32 19.96
C THR A 3 1.66 28.76 21.34
N ALA A 4 1.67 27.43 21.47
CA ALA A 4 2.25 26.77 22.63
C ALA A 4 3.35 25.83 22.15
N PRO A 5 4.52 25.78 22.80
CA PRO A 5 5.54 24.80 22.50
C PRO A 5 4.98 23.40 22.76
N PRO A 6 5.42 22.36 22.02
CA PRO A 6 5.01 21.00 22.28
C PRO A 6 5.42 20.55 23.68
N PRO A 7 4.59 19.76 24.37
CA PRO A 7 4.92 19.22 25.68
C PRO A 7 6.11 18.25 25.60
N GLU A 8 6.98 18.29 26.58
CA GLU A 8 8.16 17.42 26.66
C GLU A 8 7.83 16.06 27.32
N GLY A 9 8.27 14.96 26.73
CA GLY A 9 8.33 13.64 27.37
C GLY A 9 6.98 12.96 27.64
N VAL A 10 6.73 12.57 28.89
CA VAL A 10 5.59 11.72 29.32
C VAL A 10 4.21 12.37 29.07
N GLU A 11 4.12 13.70 29.00
CA GLU A 11 2.88 14.40 28.67
C GLU A 11 2.50 14.27 27.19
N PHE A 12 3.51 14.12 26.33
CA PHE A 12 3.31 13.89 24.90
C PHE A 12 2.61 12.53 24.66
N ASP A 13 3.08 11.47 25.33
CA ASP A 13 2.47 10.14 25.25
C ASP A 13 1.00 10.12 25.70
N ALA A 14 0.66 10.89 26.74
CA ALA A 14 -0.71 10.98 27.26
C ALA A 14 -1.64 11.77 26.32
N ALA A 15 -1.14 12.83 25.67
CA ALA A 15 -1.91 13.64 24.72
C ALA A 15 -2.17 12.91 23.39
N PHE A 16 -1.24 12.04 22.97
CA PHE A 16 -1.36 11.28 21.73
C PHE A 16 -1.93 9.86 21.90
N ALA A 17 -2.11 9.38 23.13
CA ALA A 17 -2.74 8.10 23.41
C ALA A 17 -4.16 7.95 22.81
N PRO A 18 -5.03 8.97 22.70
CA PRO A 18 -6.29 8.85 21.98
C PRO A 18 -6.11 8.82 20.46
N VAL A 19 -5.16 9.58 19.92
CA VAL A 19 -4.83 9.58 18.47
C VAL A 19 -4.21 8.23 18.09
N ARG A 20 -3.28 7.72 18.89
CA ARG A 20 -2.70 6.38 18.75
C ARG A 20 -3.77 5.29 18.81
N ARG A 21 -4.73 5.38 19.73
CA ARG A 21 -5.89 4.47 19.81
C ARG A 21 -6.83 4.60 18.62
N ALA A 22 -7.04 5.80 18.08
CA ALA A 22 -7.88 6.03 16.92
C ALA A 22 -7.22 5.46 15.64
N VAL A 23 -5.92 5.66 15.44
CA VAL A 23 -5.16 5.10 14.33
C VAL A 23 -5.07 3.57 14.43
N LEU A 24 -4.85 3.02 15.64
CA LEU A 24 -4.91 1.59 15.91
C LEU A 24 -6.31 1.00 15.70
N ALA A 25 -7.34 1.70 16.18
CA ALA A 25 -8.72 1.28 15.98
C ALA A 25 -9.09 1.29 14.50
N GLU A 26 -8.54 2.21 13.72
CA GLU A 26 -8.84 2.33 12.29
C GLU A 26 -8.05 1.31 11.45
N THR A 27 -6.79 1.02 11.77
CA THR A 27 -6.04 -0.09 11.15
C THR A 27 -6.60 -1.45 11.55
N VAL A 28 -6.98 -1.65 12.81
CA VAL A 28 -7.69 -2.85 13.29
C VAL A 28 -9.11 -2.89 12.73
N ASP A 29 -9.78 -1.75 12.55
CA ASP A 29 -11.13 -1.67 11.97
C ASP A 29 -11.09 -1.76 10.44
N ARG A 30 -10.05 -1.31 9.74
CA ARG A 30 -9.77 -1.70 8.34
C ARG A 30 -9.61 -3.22 8.24
N ARG A 31 -8.82 -3.87 9.12
CA ARG A 31 -8.72 -5.32 9.20
C ARG A 31 -10.08 -5.96 9.56
N ARG A 32 -10.83 -5.41 10.52
CA ARG A 32 -12.15 -5.92 10.95
C ARG A 32 -13.29 -5.60 9.98
N ARG A 33 -13.27 -4.46 9.28
CA ARG A 33 -14.26 -4.15 8.24
C ARG A 33 -14.03 -5.01 7.01
N ARG A 34 -12.78 -5.27 6.64
CA ARG A 34 -12.43 -6.29 5.65
C ARG A 34 -12.99 -7.67 6.03
N THR A 35 -13.09 -8.00 7.32
CA THR A 35 -13.60 -9.29 7.81
C THR A 35 -15.13 -9.33 8.06
N ARG A 36 -15.82 -8.20 8.23
CA ARG A 36 -17.26 -8.16 8.60
C ARG A 36 -18.25 -8.26 7.45
N TRP A 37 -17.81 -8.21 6.21
CA TRP A 37 -18.68 -8.33 5.03
C TRP A 37 -18.94 -9.78 4.58
N THR A 38 -18.45 -10.79 5.30
CA THR A 38 -18.55 -12.20 4.91
C THR A 38 -19.72 -12.99 5.50
N PHE A 39 -20.74 -12.35 6.11
CA PHE A 39 -21.92 -13.09 6.57
C PHE A 39 -23.21 -12.52 5.97
N GLY A 40 -23.59 -13.08 4.83
CA GLY A 40 -24.94 -12.94 4.30
C GLY A 40 -25.08 -13.12 2.79
N ALA A 41 -24.95 -14.34 2.29
CA ALA A 41 -25.83 -14.87 1.23
C ALA A 41 -25.39 -16.31 0.86
N VAL A 42 -26.22 -17.25 1.24
CA VAL A 42 -26.23 -18.60 0.66
C VAL A 42 -27.04 -18.52 -0.62
N GLY A 43 -26.51 -19.02 -1.72
CA GLY A 43 -27.34 -19.37 -2.87
C GLY A 43 -26.69 -19.26 -4.24
N SER A 44 -26.48 -20.42 -4.84
CA SER A 44 -26.48 -20.70 -6.27
C SER A 44 -25.17 -20.65 -7.03
N VAL A 45 -24.65 -21.83 -7.26
CA VAL A 45 -23.63 -22.18 -8.26
C VAL A 45 -24.19 -21.89 -9.67
N ALA A 46 -23.54 -21.02 -10.41
CA ALA A 46 -23.61 -20.99 -11.86
C ALA A 46 -22.20 -20.70 -12.39
N ALA A 47 -21.61 -21.69 -13.04
CA ALA A 47 -20.37 -21.54 -13.76
C ALA A 47 -20.58 -20.57 -14.94
N VAL A 48 -19.98 -19.39 -14.85
CA VAL A 48 -19.85 -18.46 -15.98
C VAL A 48 -18.38 -18.20 -16.19
N THR A 49 -17.87 -18.69 -17.29
CA THR A 49 -16.61 -18.30 -17.88
C THR A 49 -16.69 -16.80 -18.21
N ALA A 50 -16.20 -15.95 -17.31
CA ALA A 50 -16.15 -14.53 -17.55
C ALA A 50 -14.77 -14.17 -18.11
N LEU A 51 -14.75 -13.69 -19.35
CA LEU A 51 -13.64 -12.90 -19.90
C LEU A 51 -13.48 -11.65 -19.02
N ALA A 52 -12.43 -11.58 -18.25
CA ALA A 52 -12.07 -10.36 -17.56
C ALA A 52 -11.42 -9.40 -18.57
N THR A 53 -12.19 -8.47 -19.09
CA THR A 53 -11.66 -7.27 -19.77
C THR A 53 -11.27 -6.26 -18.69
N VAL A 54 -9.99 -6.17 -18.39
CA VAL A 54 -9.48 -5.12 -17.49
C VAL A 54 -9.43 -3.82 -18.29
N LEU A 55 -10.35 -2.90 -18.01
CA LEU A 55 -10.28 -1.51 -18.48
C LEU A 55 -9.34 -0.75 -17.55
N VAL A 56 -8.18 -0.38 -18.05
CA VAL A 56 -7.31 0.60 -17.39
C VAL A 56 -7.94 1.98 -17.62
N ALA A 57 -8.61 2.51 -16.60
CA ALA A 57 -8.96 3.92 -16.59
C ALA A 57 -7.70 4.70 -16.19
N GLY A 58 -7.10 5.38 -17.14
CA GLY A 58 -6.04 6.34 -16.87
C GLY A 58 -6.52 7.45 -15.94
N ASN A 59 -5.57 8.06 -15.24
CA ASN A 59 -5.73 9.24 -14.39
C ASN A 59 -6.88 10.14 -14.84
N VAL A 60 -7.72 10.57 -13.88
CA VAL A 60 -8.79 11.55 -14.09
C VAL A 60 -8.18 12.93 -14.36
N THR A 61 -7.54 13.09 -15.51
CA THR A 61 -7.31 14.37 -16.19
C THR A 61 -7.40 14.09 -17.69
N GLY A 62 -8.62 14.24 -18.23
CA GLY A 62 -8.98 14.48 -19.61
C GLY A 62 -8.04 13.97 -20.71
N ALA A 63 -8.09 12.69 -21.06
CA ALA A 63 -7.81 12.21 -22.40
C ALA A 63 -8.53 10.86 -22.61
N THR A 64 -9.54 10.88 -23.45
CA THR A 64 -10.24 9.69 -23.96
C THR A 64 -9.39 9.07 -25.05
N ASP A 65 -8.56 8.11 -24.69
CA ASP A 65 -8.05 7.10 -25.62
C ASP A 65 -8.04 5.75 -24.91
N SER A 66 -9.13 5.02 -25.08
CA SER A 66 -9.26 3.63 -24.63
C SER A 66 -8.45 2.74 -25.57
N VAL A 67 -7.31 2.26 -25.12
CA VAL A 67 -6.60 1.17 -25.78
C VAL A 67 -7.27 -0.14 -25.33
N PRO A 68 -7.85 -0.94 -26.24
CA PRO A 68 -8.41 -2.23 -25.87
C PRO A 68 -7.27 -3.21 -25.55
N LEU A 69 -7.16 -3.62 -24.30
CA LEU A 69 -6.36 -4.76 -23.90
C LEU A 69 -7.01 -6.04 -24.45
N VAL A 70 -6.47 -6.56 -25.53
CA VAL A 70 -6.79 -7.90 -26.02
C VAL A 70 -6.27 -8.90 -25.00
N GLY A 71 -7.21 -9.55 -24.29
CA GLY A 71 -6.88 -10.55 -23.28
C GLY A 71 -6.21 -11.78 -23.89
N THR A 72 -4.97 -12.00 -23.51
CA THR A 72 -4.41 -13.35 -23.42
C THR A 72 -4.49 -13.75 -21.94
N GLU A 73 -4.80 -15.00 -21.66
CA GLU A 73 -4.89 -15.57 -20.31
C GLU A 73 -3.73 -15.09 -19.44
N PRO A 74 -3.97 -14.74 -18.14
CA PRO A 74 -2.92 -14.30 -17.26
C PRO A 74 -1.85 -15.39 -17.17
N GLN A 75 -0.69 -15.08 -17.69
CA GLN A 75 0.41 -16.04 -17.75
C GLN A 75 1.07 -16.08 -16.36
N ALA A 76 0.61 -16.98 -15.50
CA ALA A 76 1.25 -17.25 -14.21
C ALA A 76 2.77 -17.55 -14.38
N ALA A 77 3.16 -18.14 -15.50
CA ALA A 77 4.55 -18.36 -15.87
C ALA A 77 5.30 -17.01 -16.08
N SER A 78 4.65 -15.99 -16.64
CA SER A 78 5.27 -14.68 -16.83
C SER A 78 5.41 -13.91 -15.51
N ALA A 79 4.47 -14.03 -14.58
CA ALA A 79 4.58 -13.41 -13.25
C ALA A 79 5.79 -13.95 -12.48
N ALA A 80 5.95 -15.26 -12.45
CA ALA A 80 7.10 -15.89 -11.78
C ALA A 80 8.44 -15.55 -12.46
N GLU A 81 8.46 -15.33 -13.77
CA GLU A 81 9.65 -14.92 -14.50
C GLU A 81 10.01 -13.46 -14.23
N VAL A 82 9.04 -12.56 -14.29
CA VAL A 82 9.23 -11.14 -13.97
C VAL A 82 9.70 -10.96 -12.52
N LEU A 83 9.07 -11.65 -11.57
CA LEU A 83 9.47 -11.59 -10.16
C LEU A 83 10.86 -12.16 -9.91
N ARG A 84 11.25 -13.22 -10.62
CA ARG A 84 12.62 -13.73 -10.52
C ARG A 84 13.63 -12.73 -11.08
N HIS A 85 13.33 -12.12 -12.22
CA HIS A 85 14.18 -11.07 -12.79
C HIS A 85 14.33 -9.88 -11.84
N ALA A 86 13.21 -9.34 -11.33
CA ALA A 86 13.23 -8.26 -10.36
C ALA A 86 13.99 -8.63 -9.07
N ALA A 87 13.85 -9.87 -8.59
CA ALA A 87 14.61 -10.38 -7.45
C ALA A 87 16.12 -10.42 -7.71
N ASP A 88 16.54 -10.73 -8.92
CA ASP A 88 17.96 -10.77 -9.29
C ASP A 88 18.52 -9.36 -9.48
N GLU A 89 17.76 -8.44 -10.10
CA GLU A 89 18.18 -7.05 -10.29
C GLU A 89 18.25 -6.27 -8.96
N THR A 90 17.27 -6.44 -8.05
CA THR A 90 17.27 -5.72 -6.76
C THR A 90 18.50 -6.07 -5.89
N VAL A 91 19.07 -7.27 -6.02
CA VAL A 91 20.31 -7.64 -5.33
C VAL A 91 21.54 -6.98 -5.99
N ARG A 92 21.50 -6.74 -7.29
CA ARG A 92 22.59 -6.09 -8.02
C ARG A 92 22.68 -4.60 -7.76
N THR A 93 21.53 -3.93 -7.59
CA THR A 93 21.47 -2.48 -7.38
C THR A 93 21.87 -2.08 -5.97
N SER A 94 21.82 -2.98 -5.02
CA SER A 94 22.15 -2.80 -3.59
C SER A 94 21.43 -1.61 -2.90
N ASP A 95 21.32 -1.70 -1.59
CA ASP A 95 20.72 -0.61 -0.80
C ASP A 95 21.68 0.59 -0.70
N PRO A 96 21.16 1.83 -0.63
CA PRO A 96 21.99 3.00 -0.43
C PRO A 96 22.73 2.94 0.92
N VAL A 97 24.00 3.29 0.88
CA VAL A 97 24.83 3.39 2.11
C VAL A 97 24.53 4.72 2.77
N VAL A 98 24.03 4.68 4.01
CA VAL A 98 23.74 5.87 4.82
C VAL A 98 24.89 6.10 5.79
N GLY A 99 25.56 7.24 5.66
CA GLY A 99 26.64 7.64 6.59
C GLY A 99 26.09 7.99 7.97
N PRO A 100 26.97 8.02 9.02
CA PRO A 100 26.53 8.25 10.40
C PRO A 100 25.82 9.59 10.61
N ASP A 101 26.18 10.61 9.83
CA ASP A 101 25.60 11.96 9.90
C ASP A 101 24.53 12.19 8.80
N GLN A 102 24.10 11.14 8.11
CA GLN A 102 23.11 11.19 7.03
C GLN A 102 21.83 10.47 7.42
N PHE A 103 20.82 10.63 6.58
CA PHE A 103 19.50 10.00 6.74
C PHE A 103 19.12 9.28 5.44
N LEU A 104 18.46 8.14 5.57
CA LEU A 104 17.63 7.60 4.49
C LEU A 104 16.28 8.30 4.55
N GLU A 105 16.02 9.15 3.57
CA GLU A 105 14.70 9.73 3.35
C GLU A 105 13.87 8.73 2.53
N VAL A 106 12.74 8.28 3.07
CA VAL A 106 11.75 7.49 2.35
C VAL A 106 10.50 8.33 2.20
N ARG A 107 10.10 8.60 0.96
CA ARG A 107 8.87 9.31 0.63
C ARG A 107 7.83 8.32 0.14
N ILE A 108 6.65 8.38 0.75
CA ILE A 108 5.48 7.59 0.41
C ILE A 108 4.37 8.58 0.11
N ALA A 109 4.03 8.75 -1.17
CA ALA A 109 2.80 9.40 -1.56
C ALA A 109 1.71 8.34 -1.64
N GLU A 110 0.54 8.60 -1.06
CA GLU A 110 -0.58 7.68 -1.06
C GLU A 110 -1.87 8.41 -1.38
N GLN A 111 -2.76 7.75 -2.10
CA GLN A 111 -4.13 8.16 -2.31
C GLN A 111 -5.02 6.98 -1.99
N SER A 112 -5.90 7.12 -1.02
CA SER A 112 -6.77 6.02 -0.61
C SER A 112 -8.23 6.45 -0.49
N GLN A 113 -9.12 5.45 -0.60
CA GLN A 113 -10.55 5.66 -0.44
C GLN A 113 -10.90 5.86 1.04
N ALA A 114 -11.49 7.02 1.35
CA ALA A 114 -12.13 7.31 2.62
C ALA A 114 -13.65 7.12 2.49
N PHE A 115 -14.24 6.34 3.39
CA PHE A 115 -15.69 6.18 3.47
C PHE A 115 -16.28 7.28 4.35
N LEU A 116 -17.05 8.18 3.76
CA LEU A 116 -17.71 9.30 4.44
C LEU A 116 -19.02 8.83 5.10
N THR A 117 -19.77 8.01 4.37
CA THR A 117 -21.01 7.39 4.83
C THR A 117 -21.11 5.99 4.21
N GLN A 118 -22.23 5.28 4.44
CA GLN A 118 -22.51 4.03 3.72
C GLN A 118 -22.70 4.23 2.20
N ARG A 119 -22.98 5.47 1.77
CA ARG A 119 -23.29 5.82 0.37
C ARG A 119 -22.16 6.60 -0.31
N TYR A 120 -21.42 7.41 0.43
CA TYR A 120 -20.44 8.33 -0.11
C TYR A 120 -19.03 7.96 0.29
N SER A 121 -18.10 8.13 -0.64
CA SER A 121 -16.67 8.01 -0.39
C SER A 121 -15.89 9.06 -1.18
N ALA A 122 -14.65 9.26 -0.78
CA ALA A 122 -13.73 10.16 -1.46
C ALA A 122 -12.38 9.48 -1.66
N LEU A 123 -11.60 9.92 -2.65
CA LEU A 123 -10.17 9.61 -2.75
C LEU A 123 -9.39 10.77 -2.14
N VAL A 124 -8.64 10.46 -1.08
CA VAL A 124 -7.91 11.45 -0.28
C VAL A 124 -6.41 11.20 -0.43
N PRO A 125 -5.65 12.17 -0.98
CA PRO A 125 -4.21 12.10 -1.02
C PRO A 125 -3.61 12.43 0.35
N TYR A 126 -2.51 11.74 0.67
CA TYR A 126 -1.65 12.09 1.80
C TYR A 126 -0.21 11.64 1.52
N SER A 127 0.74 12.16 2.27
CA SER A 127 2.11 11.72 2.17
C SER A 127 2.75 11.49 3.53
N LEU A 128 3.68 10.54 3.53
CA LEU A 128 4.55 10.21 4.65
C LEU A 128 5.99 10.38 4.17
N THR A 129 6.80 11.11 4.91
CA THR A 129 8.24 11.15 4.69
C THR A 129 8.93 10.70 5.96
N VAL A 130 9.65 9.59 5.87
CA VAL A 130 10.42 9.02 6.98
C VAL A 130 11.88 9.35 6.78
N TYR A 131 12.52 9.88 7.80
CA TYR A 131 13.96 10.09 7.86
C TYR A 131 14.54 9.10 8.86
N ARG A 132 15.16 8.03 8.35
CA ARG A 132 15.88 7.06 9.16
C ARG A 132 17.34 7.50 9.29
N PRO A 133 17.84 7.80 10.49
CA PRO A 133 19.25 8.20 10.67
C PRO A 133 20.21 7.04 10.36
N GLY A 134 21.42 7.39 9.92
CA GLY A 134 22.50 6.43 9.80
C GLY A 134 23.12 6.06 11.15
N ASP A 135 22.99 6.94 12.15
CA ASP A 135 23.29 6.60 13.56
C ASP A 135 22.15 5.77 14.16
N PRO A 136 22.37 4.50 14.52
CA PRO A 136 21.34 3.63 15.07
C PRO A 136 20.83 4.07 16.45
N GLY A 137 21.53 4.99 17.15
CA GLY A 137 21.10 5.53 18.43
C GLY A 137 20.22 6.78 18.34
N ALA A 138 20.02 7.32 17.14
CA ALA A 138 19.24 8.54 16.94
C ALA A 138 17.76 8.24 16.64
N ASP A 139 16.88 9.16 17.05
CA ASP A 139 15.46 9.09 16.75
C ASP A 139 15.18 9.24 15.25
N TRP A 140 14.23 8.48 14.76
CA TRP A 140 13.69 8.66 13.42
C TRP A 140 12.68 9.82 13.40
N THR A 141 12.54 10.46 12.24
CA THR A 141 11.55 11.52 12.05
C THR A 141 10.54 11.09 11.00
N LEU A 142 9.26 11.20 11.31
CA LEU A 142 8.14 11.07 10.38
C LEU A 142 7.49 12.43 10.17
N VAL A 143 7.37 12.85 8.92
CA VAL A 143 6.56 14.00 8.51
C VAL A 143 5.34 13.48 7.77
N ARG A 144 4.15 13.90 8.19
CA ARG A 144 2.87 13.52 7.57
C ARG A 144 2.13 14.76 7.09
N THR A 145 1.66 14.70 5.84
CA THR A 145 0.75 15.71 5.26
C THR A 145 -0.51 15.04 4.73
N SER A 146 -1.60 15.80 4.67
CA SER A 146 -2.86 15.38 4.05
C SER A 146 -3.33 16.50 3.14
N GLU A 147 -4.00 16.15 2.06
CA GLU A 147 -4.56 17.08 1.07
C GLU A 147 -6.07 16.91 1.02
N ASP A 148 -6.74 17.84 0.33
CA ASP A 148 -8.17 17.74 0.07
C ASP A 148 -8.47 16.58 -0.90
N PRO A 149 -9.69 15.99 -0.84
CA PRO A 149 -10.08 14.93 -1.74
C PRO A 149 -9.96 15.31 -3.21
N VAL A 150 -9.45 14.41 -4.03
CA VAL A 150 -9.33 14.59 -5.50
C VAL A 150 -10.51 14.05 -6.27
N ALA A 151 -11.34 13.21 -5.66
CA ALA A 151 -12.57 12.68 -6.26
C ALA A 151 -13.58 12.30 -5.18
N PHE A 152 -14.88 12.40 -5.53
CA PHE A 152 -16.01 12.01 -4.70
C PHE A 152 -16.88 10.98 -5.42
N PHE A 153 -17.42 10.01 -4.67
CA PHE A 153 -18.24 8.93 -5.22
C PHE A 153 -19.57 8.76 -4.48
N PRO A 154 -20.67 8.36 -5.23
CA PRO A 154 -20.68 8.17 -6.68
C PRO A 154 -20.54 9.50 -7.43
N ALA A 155 -19.88 9.48 -8.58
CA ALA A 155 -19.61 10.71 -9.37
C ALA A 155 -20.89 11.48 -9.74
N SER A 156 -22.02 10.79 -9.90
CA SER A 156 -23.32 11.41 -10.15
C SER A 156 -23.87 12.22 -8.97
N GLU A 157 -23.32 12.06 -7.78
CA GLU A 157 -23.73 12.71 -6.53
C GLU A 157 -22.53 13.38 -5.84
N ALA A 158 -21.48 13.75 -6.60
CA ALA A 158 -20.24 14.31 -6.08
C ALA A 158 -20.46 15.49 -5.12
N ALA A 159 -21.37 16.42 -5.45
CA ALA A 159 -21.67 17.56 -4.57
C ALA A 159 -22.26 17.16 -3.21
N ALA A 160 -23.02 16.05 -3.15
CA ALA A 160 -23.56 15.56 -1.88
C ALA A 160 -22.48 14.82 -1.07
N ALA A 161 -21.55 14.14 -1.75
CA ALA A 161 -20.41 13.49 -1.12
C ALA A 161 -19.42 14.54 -0.59
N GLU A 162 -19.17 15.63 -1.33
CA GLU A 162 -18.36 16.77 -0.89
C GLU A 162 -18.97 17.44 0.35
N ALA A 163 -20.27 17.69 0.34
CA ALA A 163 -20.96 18.23 1.52
C ALA A 163 -20.87 17.30 2.75
N ALA A 164 -20.82 15.98 2.55
CA ALA A 164 -20.59 15.03 3.64
C ALA A 164 -19.15 15.09 4.16
N TRP A 165 -18.16 15.31 3.29
CA TRP A 165 -16.77 15.56 3.67
C TRP A 165 -16.63 16.85 4.47
N ASP A 166 -17.24 17.96 4.01
CA ASP A 166 -17.18 19.25 4.69
C ASP A 166 -17.81 19.21 6.09
N ALA A 167 -18.85 18.38 6.27
CA ALA A 167 -19.50 18.21 7.56
C ALA A 167 -18.65 17.45 8.58
N GLU A 168 -17.86 16.46 8.12
CA GLU A 168 -17.00 15.64 8.96
C GLU A 168 -15.76 15.21 8.16
N PRO A 169 -14.74 16.08 8.06
CA PRO A 169 -13.53 15.75 7.29
C PRO A 169 -12.81 14.52 7.86
N ALA A 170 -12.62 13.51 7.02
CA ALA A 170 -11.94 12.26 7.35
C ALA A 170 -10.45 12.32 7.00
N GLY A 171 -9.80 13.44 7.23
CA GLY A 171 -8.39 13.65 6.95
C GLY A 171 -7.46 12.94 7.94
N TRP A 172 -6.26 12.62 7.47
CA TRP A 172 -5.22 12.06 8.32
C TRP A 172 -4.57 13.12 9.20
N PRO A 173 -4.13 12.78 10.44
CA PRO A 173 -3.36 13.71 11.25
C PRO A 173 -2.11 14.18 10.53
N THR A 174 -1.89 15.48 10.47
CA THR A 174 -0.67 16.08 9.89
C THR A 174 0.32 16.46 10.98
N GLY A 175 1.60 16.53 10.66
CA GLY A 175 2.65 16.98 11.57
C GLY A 175 3.92 16.15 11.51
N THR A 176 4.83 16.48 12.43
CA THR A 176 6.12 15.82 12.58
C THR A 176 6.14 15.04 13.89
N ILE A 177 6.56 13.79 13.82
CA ILE A 177 6.71 12.87 14.96
C ILE A 177 8.14 12.37 14.99
N ARG A 178 8.74 12.26 16.18
CA ARG A 178 10.04 11.64 16.40
C ARG A 178 9.89 10.46 17.34
N ALA A 179 10.56 9.36 17.02
CA ALA A 179 10.54 8.16 17.86
C ALA A 179 11.79 7.31 17.62
N ALA A 180 12.26 6.67 18.68
CA ALA A 180 13.35 5.70 18.60
C ALA A 180 12.94 4.52 17.68
N ASP A 181 13.86 4.05 16.85
CA ASP A 181 13.69 2.89 15.96
C ASP A 181 12.44 2.94 15.04
N GLY A 182 11.89 4.15 14.77
CA GLY A 182 10.69 4.29 13.97
C GLY A 182 9.41 3.79 14.65
N ALA A 183 9.35 3.81 15.98
CA ALA A 183 8.21 3.30 16.77
C ALA A 183 6.88 4.10 16.60
N PHE A 184 6.81 4.99 15.61
CA PHE A 184 5.57 5.63 15.18
C PHE A 184 4.71 4.78 14.24
N TYR A 185 5.21 3.65 13.78
CA TYR A 185 4.42 2.62 13.11
C TYR A 185 4.02 1.57 14.15
N ASP A 186 2.73 1.34 14.27
CA ASP A 186 2.19 0.21 15.06
C ASP A 186 2.36 -1.14 14.34
N THR A 187 3.21 -1.20 13.35
CA THR A 187 3.59 -2.42 12.68
C THR A 187 4.90 -2.91 13.31
N PRO A 188 5.06 -4.21 13.49
CA PRO A 188 6.22 -4.79 14.16
C PRO A 188 7.52 -4.71 13.34
N TRP A 189 7.59 -3.83 12.36
CA TRP A 189 8.69 -3.80 11.39
C TRP A 189 9.76 -2.82 11.79
N THR A 190 10.35 -3.07 12.93
CA THR A 190 11.62 -2.44 13.27
C THR A 190 12.73 -3.01 12.37
N PRO A 191 13.84 -2.29 12.18
CA PRO A 191 15.00 -2.83 11.48
C PRO A 191 15.45 -4.19 12.02
N ALA A 192 15.30 -4.44 13.33
CA ALA A 192 15.63 -5.69 13.98
C ALA A 192 14.70 -6.84 13.51
N GLU A 193 13.42 -6.58 13.34
CA GLU A 193 12.47 -7.58 12.85
C GLU A 193 12.70 -7.91 11.39
N LEU A 194 12.88 -6.89 10.52
CA LEU A 194 13.28 -7.09 9.12
C LEU A 194 14.60 -7.86 9.03
N ALA A 195 15.56 -7.58 9.92
CA ALA A 195 16.82 -8.32 9.97
C ALA A 195 16.65 -9.78 10.39
N SER A 196 15.64 -10.09 11.22
CA SER A 196 15.36 -11.44 11.72
C SER A 196 14.60 -12.33 10.71
N MET A 197 13.94 -11.76 9.71
CA MET A 197 13.20 -12.52 8.71
C MET A 197 14.13 -13.41 7.88
N PRO A 198 13.69 -14.63 7.49
CA PRO A 198 14.47 -15.51 6.62
C PRO A 198 14.77 -14.89 5.25
N ARG A 199 16.01 -15.08 4.75
CA ARG A 199 16.40 -14.70 3.37
C ARG A 199 16.29 -15.85 2.39
N ASP A 200 16.23 -17.09 2.88
CA ASP A 200 15.94 -18.26 2.06
C ASP A 200 14.45 -18.24 1.65
N PRO A 201 14.10 -18.29 0.35
CA PRO A 201 12.72 -18.17 -0.12
C PRO A 201 11.77 -19.26 0.41
N ASP A 202 12.27 -20.47 0.69
CA ASP A 202 11.43 -21.55 1.23
C ASP A 202 11.15 -21.32 2.73
N ALA A 203 12.15 -20.88 3.46
CA ALA A 203 12.00 -20.52 4.86
C ALA A 203 11.10 -19.27 5.01
N LEU A 204 11.27 -18.25 4.16
CA LEU A 204 10.45 -17.04 4.16
C LEU A 204 8.99 -17.35 3.76
N TYR A 205 8.76 -18.23 2.78
CA TYR A 205 7.40 -18.65 2.41
C TYR A 205 6.66 -19.27 3.61
N ARG A 206 7.33 -20.16 4.33
CA ARG A 206 6.75 -20.77 5.55
C ARG A 206 6.48 -19.72 6.62
N TRP A 207 7.44 -18.83 6.85
CA TRP A 207 7.31 -17.75 7.82
C TRP A 207 6.13 -16.84 7.48
N VAL A 208 6.02 -16.37 6.23
CA VAL A 208 4.89 -15.53 5.76
C VAL A 208 3.58 -16.28 5.89
N SER A 209 3.51 -17.56 5.51
CA SER A 209 2.31 -18.37 5.63
C SER A 209 1.85 -18.54 7.09
N GLU A 210 2.78 -18.68 8.03
CA GLU A 210 2.49 -18.82 9.45
C GLU A 210 2.05 -17.51 10.11
N HIS A 211 2.55 -16.36 9.64
CA HIS A 211 2.28 -15.05 10.22
C HIS A 211 1.15 -14.28 9.52
N ALA A 212 0.78 -14.68 8.31
CA ALA A 212 -0.27 -14.03 7.52
C ALA A 212 -1.66 -14.30 8.11
N THR A 213 -2.36 -13.24 8.52
CA THR A 213 -3.68 -13.34 9.15
C THR A 213 -4.60 -12.18 8.75
N GLY A 214 -5.90 -12.34 8.89
CA GLY A 214 -6.85 -11.23 8.91
C GLY A 214 -7.39 -10.76 7.56
N SER A 215 -7.17 -11.50 6.46
CA SER A 215 -7.70 -11.18 5.12
C SER A 215 -8.86 -12.09 4.71
N ALA A 216 -9.44 -11.90 3.52
CA ALA A 216 -10.56 -12.69 3.03
C ALA A 216 -10.16 -14.09 2.58
N SER A 217 -8.88 -14.29 2.22
CA SER A 217 -8.27 -15.59 1.96
C SER A 217 -6.87 -15.64 2.59
N HIS A 218 -6.31 -16.84 2.74
CA HIS A 218 -4.95 -17.00 3.24
C HIS A 218 -3.92 -16.43 2.24
N GLU A 219 -4.14 -16.63 0.96
CA GLU A 219 -3.32 -16.09 -0.11
C GLU A 219 -3.33 -14.56 -0.13
N GLU A 220 -4.49 -13.95 0.12
CA GLU A 220 -4.58 -12.50 0.30
C GLU A 220 -3.79 -12.06 1.53
N ALA A 221 -3.92 -12.74 2.66
CA ALA A 221 -3.19 -12.42 3.87
C ALA A 221 -1.67 -12.45 3.67
N MET A 222 -1.16 -13.45 2.94
CA MET A 222 0.25 -13.54 2.59
C MET A 222 0.71 -12.40 1.69
N THR A 223 -0.11 -12.04 0.69
CA THR A 223 0.17 -10.92 -0.22
C THR A 223 0.17 -9.59 0.54
N VAL A 224 -0.83 -9.35 1.37
CA VAL A 224 -0.93 -8.12 2.18
C VAL A 224 0.26 -7.97 3.12
N LEU A 225 0.68 -9.06 3.80
CA LEU A 225 1.84 -9.02 4.68
C LEU A 225 3.10 -8.55 3.94
N ILE A 226 3.39 -9.14 2.78
CA ILE A 226 4.56 -8.76 1.97
C ILE A 226 4.42 -7.34 1.42
N THR A 227 3.22 -6.96 0.97
CA THR A 227 2.97 -5.62 0.42
C THR A 227 3.12 -4.54 1.48
N ASP A 228 2.62 -4.78 2.69
CA ASP A 228 2.76 -3.85 3.83
C ASP A 228 4.25 -3.63 4.16
N ASP A 229 5.07 -4.70 4.16
CA ASP A 229 6.51 -4.60 4.36
C ASP A 229 7.18 -3.77 3.27
N LEU A 230 6.95 -4.13 2.01
CA LEU A 230 7.53 -3.42 0.86
C LEU A 230 7.14 -1.94 0.83
N SER A 231 5.91 -1.63 1.24
CA SER A 231 5.37 -0.26 1.27
C SER A 231 6.09 0.66 2.27
N THR A 232 6.82 0.10 3.23
CA THR A 232 7.68 0.89 4.11
C THR A 232 8.84 1.56 3.37
N GLY A 233 9.23 1.04 2.19
CA GLY A 233 10.40 1.48 1.43
C GLY A 233 11.75 1.18 2.12
N MET A 234 11.74 0.36 3.17
CA MET A 234 12.92 0.10 4.02
C MET A 234 13.36 -1.37 4.02
N VAL A 235 12.69 -2.22 3.25
CA VAL A 235 13.06 -3.64 3.15
C VAL A 235 14.43 -3.76 2.47
N PRO A 236 15.43 -4.38 3.12
CA PRO A 236 16.75 -4.58 2.51
C PRO A 236 16.67 -5.39 1.21
N ALA A 237 17.58 -5.13 0.28
CA ALA A 237 17.58 -5.73 -1.06
C ALA A 237 17.56 -7.27 -1.04
N ASP A 238 18.28 -7.90 -0.13
CA ASP A 238 18.31 -9.35 0.03
C ASP A 238 16.95 -9.92 0.48
N LEU A 239 16.28 -9.25 1.42
CA LEU A 239 14.94 -9.64 1.87
C LEU A 239 13.89 -9.32 0.80
N ARG A 240 13.99 -8.15 0.13
CA ARG A 240 13.12 -7.76 -0.98
C ARG A 240 13.16 -8.80 -2.11
N SER A 241 14.37 -9.25 -2.47
CA SER A 241 14.57 -10.35 -3.42
C SER A 241 13.85 -11.63 -2.98
N ALA A 242 13.98 -12.02 -1.71
CA ALA A 242 13.30 -13.19 -1.17
C ALA A 242 11.77 -13.03 -1.18
N MET A 243 11.26 -11.84 -0.84
CA MET A 243 9.83 -11.51 -0.88
C MET A 243 9.25 -11.62 -2.29
N TYR A 244 9.95 -11.15 -3.32
CA TYR A 244 9.52 -11.32 -4.72
C TYR A 244 9.42 -12.80 -5.11
N ARG A 245 10.37 -13.61 -4.66
CA ARG A 245 10.33 -15.07 -4.90
C ARG A 245 9.18 -15.76 -4.15
N VAL A 246 8.79 -15.23 -2.99
CA VAL A 246 7.60 -15.71 -2.26
C VAL A 246 6.33 -15.30 -2.99
N LEU A 247 6.19 -14.01 -3.40
CA LEU A 247 5.03 -13.54 -4.19
C LEU A 247 4.79 -14.38 -5.45
N ALA A 248 5.88 -14.77 -6.15
CA ALA A 248 5.79 -15.62 -7.34
C ALA A 248 5.15 -17.01 -7.09
N ARG A 249 5.08 -17.44 -5.84
CA ARG A 249 4.56 -18.76 -5.42
C ARG A 249 3.14 -18.69 -4.86
N ILE A 250 2.65 -17.51 -4.55
CA ILE A 250 1.28 -17.33 -4.03
C ILE A 250 0.30 -17.60 -5.18
N PRO A 251 -0.68 -18.51 -4.99
CA PRO A 251 -1.67 -18.82 -6.02
C PRO A 251 -2.46 -17.59 -6.48
N GLY A 252 -2.70 -17.49 -7.78
CA GLY A 252 -3.46 -16.40 -8.37
C GLY A 252 -2.63 -15.13 -8.66
N THR A 253 -1.33 -15.13 -8.37
CA THR A 253 -0.43 -14.03 -8.75
C THR A 253 -0.31 -13.94 -10.26
N ALA A 254 -0.53 -12.74 -10.80
CA ALA A 254 -0.51 -12.42 -12.22
C ALA A 254 0.25 -11.11 -12.47
N VAL A 255 0.66 -10.89 -13.71
CA VAL A 255 1.32 -9.65 -14.16
C VAL A 255 0.30 -8.72 -14.80
N THR A 256 0.38 -7.45 -14.45
CA THR A 256 -0.23 -6.33 -15.17
C THR A 256 0.88 -5.51 -15.81
N HIS A 257 0.94 -5.50 -17.13
CA HIS A 257 1.90 -4.68 -17.84
C HIS A 257 1.49 -3.19 -17.77
N ASP A 258 2.49 -2.30 -17.83
CA ASP A 258 2.29 -0.85 -17.83
C ASP A 258 1.53 -0.30 -16.60
N ALA A 259 1.79 -0.86 -15.41
CA ALA A 259 1.31 -0.28 -14.17
C ALA A 259 1.91 1.10 -13.95
N VAL A 260 1.09 2.04 -13.48
CA VAL A 260 1.50 3.42 -13.20
C VAL A 260 1.28 3.71 -11.72
N THR A 261 2.32 4.15 -11.03
CA THR A 261 2.26 4.58 -9.62
C THR A 261 1.62 5.96 -9.50
N LEU A 262 1.32 6.38 -8.26
CA LEU A 262 0.67 7.66 -7.99
C LEU A 262 1.46 8.87 -8.50
N ASP A 263 2.78 8.82 -8.52
CA ASP A 263 3.68 9.86 -9.04
C ASP A 263 3.94 9.77 -10.55
N GLY A 264 3.27 8.85 -11.24
CA GLY A 264 3.32 8.69 -12.69
C GLY A 264 4.48 7.83 -13.21
N ARG A 265 5.30 7.21 -12.34
CA ARG A 265 6.31 6.24 -12.79
C ARG A 265 5.65 5.00 -13.36
N ARG A 266 6.21 4.48 -14.43
CA ARG A 266 5.74 3.24 -15.05
C ARG A 266 6.55 2.07 -14.52
N GLY A 267 5.87 0.96 -14.32
CA GLY A 267 6.48 -0.27 -13.87
C GLY A 267 5.65 -1.49 -14.30
N ILE A 268 6.01 -2.63 -13.78
CA ILE A 268 5.25 -3.87 -13.92
C ILE A 268 4.47 -4.10 -12.63
N GLY A 269 3.15 -4.18 -12.75
CA GLY A 269 2.25 -4.56 -11.67
C GLY A 269 2.26 -6.07 -11.50
N ILE A 270 2.35 -6.54 -10.26
CA ILE A 270 2.30 -7.95 -9.90
C ILE A 270 1.37 -8.10 -8.72
N GLY A 271 0.28 -8.79 -8.91
CA GLY A 271 -0.74 -8.91 -7.90
C GLY A 271 -1.73 -10.01 -8.18
N ARG A 272 -2.83 -9.98 -7.46
CA ARG A 272 -3.90 -10.98 -7.58
C ARG A 272 -5.27 -10.35 -7.39
N ALA A 273 -6.26 -10.97 -8.03
CA ALA A 273 -7.65 -10.68 -7.74
C ALA A 273 -8.12 -11.53 -6.54
N GLU A 274 -8.86 -10.94 -5.62
CA GLU A 274 -9.46 -11.65 -4.50
C GLU A 274 -10.93 -12.00 -4.77
N PRO A 275 -11.24 -13.27 -5.00
CA PRO A 275 -12.61 -13.69 -5.30
C PRO A 275 -13.62 -13.37 -4.19
N ASN A 276 -13.14 -13.40 -2.93
CA ASN A 276 -13.98 -13.11 -1.77
C ASN A 276 -14.18 -11.60 -1.52
N ARG A 277 -13.66 -10.75 -2.42
CA ARG A 277 -13.85 -9.29 -2.47
C ARG A 277 -14.36 -8.82 -3.84
N ASP A 278 -15.27 -9.56 -4.44
CA ASP A 278 -15.83 -9.23 -5.75
C ASP A 278 -14.77 -9.03 -6.85
N GLY A 279 -13.63 -9.72 -6.72
CA GLY A 279 -12.50 -9.63 -7.64
C GLY A 279 -11.65 -8.36 -7.49
N GLU A 280 -11.69 -7.68 -6.35
CA GLU A 280 -10.76 -6.59 -6.03
C GLU A 280 -9.32 -7.04 -6.33
N HIS A 281 -8.59 -6.24 -7.09
CA HIS A 281 -7.25 -6.56 -7.55
C HIS A 281 -6.23 -5.67 -6.86
N SER A 282 -5.35 -6.28 -6.06
CA SER A 282 -4.23 -5.60 -5.40
C SER A 282 -2.92 -6.05 -6.01
N GLU A 283 -2.03 -5.09 -6.28
CA GLU A 283 -0.72 -5.35 -6.89
C GLU A 283 0.39 -4.46 -6.30
N VAL A 284 1.58 -5.01 -6.27
CA VAL A 284 2.83 -4.25 -6.13
C VAL A 284 3.29 -3.79 -7.50
N VAL A 285 3.92 -2.62 -7.56
CA VAL A 285 4.52 -2.09 -8.80
C VAL A 285 6.03 -2.08 -8.64
N ILE A 286 6.71 -2.69 -9.61
CA ILE A 286 8.16 -2.88 -9.62
C ILE A 286 8.74 -2.20 -10.84
N ASP A 287 9.86 -1.48 -10.66
CA ASP A 287 10.68 -1.00 -11.76
C ASP A 287 11.38 -2.20 -12.43
N PRO A 288 11.15 -2.47 -13.71
CA PRO A 288 11.69 -3.65 -14.37
C PRO A 288 13.22 -3.60 -14.56
N ASP A 289 13.81 -2.41 -14.57
CA ASP A 289 15.24 -2.21 -14.86
C ASP A 289 16.10 -2.37 -13.60
N THR A 290 15.56 -1.98 -12.44
CA THR A 290 16.29 -2.00 -11.16
C THR A 290 15.79 -3.07 -10.19
N GLY A 291 14.59 -3.61 -10.40
CA GLY A 291 13.92 -4.46 -9.45
C GLY A 291 13.40 -3.74 -8.20
N ASP A 292 13.44 -2.41 -8.18
CA ASP A 292 12.95 -1.65 -7.04
C ASP A 292 11.44 -1.72 -6.92
N PHE A 293 10.96 -1.83 -5.70
CA PHE A 293 9.57 -1.58 -5.37
C PHE A 293 9.30 -0.07 -5.47
N ILE A 294 8.34 0.32 -6.30
CA ILE A 294 8.03 1.74 -6.56
C ILE A 294 6.62 2.15 -6.14
N GLY A 295 5.79 1.23 -5.69
CA GLY A 295 4.45 1.54 -5.19
C GLY A 295 3.49 0.37 -5.24
N THR A 296 2.22 0.66 -4.95
CA THR A 296 1.11 -0.30 -4.98
C THR A 296 -0.09 0.29 -5.69
N ARG A 297 -1.02 -0.58 -6.11
CA ARG A 297 -2.38 -0.18 -6.53
C ARG A 297 -3.39 -1.22 -6.06
N THR A 298 -4.59 -0.73 -5.74
CA THR A 298 -5.78 -1.58 -5.55
C THR A 298 -6.91 -1.05 -6.42
N LEU A 299 -7.50 -1.95 -7.21
CA LEU A 299 -8.58 -1.64 -8.14
C LEU A 299 -9.84 -2.43 -7.77
N THR A 300 -11.00 -1.82 -7.96
CA THR A 300 -12.28 -2.53 -7.84
C THR A 300 -12.38 -3.63 -8.89
N GLY A 301 -12.75 -4.84 -8.51
CA GLY A 301 -12.97 -5.94 -9.45
C GLY A 301 -14.30 -5.80 -10.18
N ALA A 302 -15.41 -5.87 -9.45
CA ALA A 302 -16.75 -5.64 -9.97
C ALA A 302 -17.19 -4.20 -9.70
N ALA A 303 -18.15 -3.71 -10.50
CA ALA A 303 -18.81 -2.46 -10.18
C ALA A 303 -19.59 -2.61 -8.86
N THR A 304 -19.33 -1.72 -7.92
CA THR A 304 -20.16 -1.55 -6.72
C THR A 304 -21.23 -0.50 -6.99
N GLY A 305 -22.22 -0.35 -6.10
CA GLY A 305 -23.28 0.67 -6.30
C GLY A 305 -22.76 2.10 -6.44
N THR A 306 -21.52 2.37 -6.06
CA THR A 306 -20.91 3.70 -6.04
C THR A 306 -19.68 3.82 -6.93
N LEU A 307 -18.98 2.72 -7.23
CA LEU A 307 -17.72 2.71 -7.97
C LEU A 307 -17.81 1.81 -9.19
N PRO A 308 -17.37 2.27 -10.38
CA PRO A 308 -17.17 1.42 -11.54
C PRO A 308 -16.12 0.32 -11.30
N ALA A 309 -16.21 -0.79 -12.02
CA ALA A 309 -15.15 -1.79 -12.07
C ALA A 309 -13.85 -1.15 -12.61
N GLY A 310 -12.71 -1.57 -12.07
CA GLY A 310 -11.39 -1.05 -12.45
C GLY A 310 -11.07 0.34 -11.90
N THR A 311 -11.90 0.88 -10.99
CA THR A 311 -11.56 2.14 -10.31
C THR A 311 -10.40 1.91 -9.36
N VAL A 312 -9.34 2.72 -9.45
CA VAL A 312 -8.24 2.74 -8.48
C VAL A 312 -8.75 3.34 -7.18
N ILE A 313 -8.81 2.54 -6.13
CA ILE A 313 -9.31 2.92 -4.80
C ILE A 313 -8.20 3.12 -3.78
N ASP A 314 -7.01 2.63 -4.10
CA ASP A 314 -5.80 2.82 -3.32
C ASP A 314 -4.60 2.82 -4.27
N SER A 315 -3.68 3.75 -4.10
CA SER A 315 -2.45 3.81 -4.89
C SER A 315 -1.35 4.50 -4.12
N THR A 316 -0.14 3.95 -4.21
CA THR A 316 1.03 4.57 -3.61
C THR A 316 2.13 4.83 -4.63
N ALA A 317 3.06 5.72 -4.25
CA ALA A 317 4.36 5.85 -4.87
C ALA A 317 5.42 5.93 -3.77
N VAL A 318 6.44 5.11 -3.88
CA VAL A 318 7.51 5.00 -2.87
C VAL A 318 8.85 5.32 -3.54
N SER A 319 9.62 6.17 -2.88
CA SER A 319 11.00 6.49 -3.30
C SER A 319 11.90 6.67 -2.10
N SER A 320 13.18 6.36 -2.25
CA SER A 320 14.18 6.55 -1.20
C SER A 320 15.43 7.25 -1.74
N THR A 321 16.04 8.09 -0.90
CA THR A 321 17.30 8.78 -1.21
C THR A 321 18.06 9.06 0.08
N VAL A 322 19.39 9.20 -0.02
CA VAL A 322 20.22 9.62 1.11
C VAL A 322 20.29 11.14 1.13
N VAL A 323 20.04 11.74 2.30
CA VAL A 323 20.06 13.18 2.53
C VAL A 323 20.94 13.52 3.73
N ASP A 324 21.48 14.76 3.76
CA ASP A 324 22.40 15.20 4.81
C ASP A 324 21.68 15.82 6.02
N SER A 325 20.34 15.99 5.96
CA SER A 325 19.58 16.57 7.07
C SER A 325 18.14 16.09 7.09
N ALA A 326 17.55 16.01 8.27
CA ALA A 326 16.13 15.83 8.51
C ALA A 326 15.53 17.14 9.10
N PRO A 327 14.19 17.37 8.99
CA PRO A 327 13.53 18.55 9.54
C PRO A 327 13.48 18.59 11.08
#